data_f0ce30d7bda2a8e69bc4cb93891ea417
#
_entry.id   f0ce30d7bda2a8e69bc4cb93891ea417
#
_cell.length_a   1.000
_cell.length_b   1.000
_cell.length_c   1.000
_cell.angle_alpha   90.00
_cell.angle_beta   90.00
_cell.angle_gamma   90.00
#
_symmetry.space_group_name_H-M   'P 1'
#
loop_
_entity.id
_entity.type
_entity.pdbx_description
1 polymer ?
#
loop_
_entity_poly.entity_id
_entity_poly.type
_entity_poly.pdbx_seq_one_letter_code
_entity_poly.pdbx_strand_id
1 'polypeptide(L)'
;VRKDKYSSSDKDEAKVKKNKYSSSDKDEVKVKKNKYSSSSKNKAKIESAHQECIDRAYRIPIFLSTTTHLNDNQQRFLDRLILEIENALLFPRTLPLSESYPESILTDIRRLVSSSYGMLAVNLRRFKIQTVDVNTGPLPPSTPFWVGSVYSQVEPSMAFQFGLPLLLVREEDTDANNGIWAGGIAPLNLFIVWHSETQTVDEFFNTPEWKSAFANWSAQVRNAFYIQTKPKFKYSCE
;
A
#
# COMPACT_ATOMS: atom_id res chain seq x y z
N VAL A 1 24.50 44.22 19.56
CA VAL A 1 23.79 45.30 20.30
C VAL A 1 22.58 45.72 19.51
N ARG A 2 21.41 45.25 19.85
CA ARG A 2 20.14 45.99 19.78
C ARG A 2 19.09 45.20 20.54
N LYS A 3 18.66 45.77 21.63
CA LYS A 3 17.45 45.42 22.37
C LYS A 3 16.29 46.12 21.69
N ASP A 4 15.19 45.47 21.49
CA ASP A 4 13.89 46.11 21.39
C ASP A 4 12.86 45.36 22.22
N LYS A 5 12.31 46.20 23.14
CA LYS A 5 11.20 45.93 24.05
C LYS A 5 9.89 45.87 23.26
N TYR A 6 9.01 44.96 23.61
CA TYR A 6 7.58 45.22 23.46
C TYR A 6 6.82 44.90 24.73
N SER A 7 6.08 45.91 25.15
CA SER A 7 5.22 45.98 26.33
C SER A 7 3.76 45.74 25.95
N SER A 8 3.09 45.12 26.88
CA SER A 8 1.76 45.35 27.47
C SER A 8 0.48 45.36 26.63
N SER A 9 -0.38 44.53 27.10
CA SER A 9 -1.78 44.74 27.53
C SER A 9 -2.85 44.98 26.48
N ASP A 10 -3.85 44.14 26.51
CA ASP A 10 -5.21 44.60 26.76
C ASP A 10 -6.12 43.43 27.19
N LYS A 11 -6.81 43.70 28.29
CA LYS A 11 -7.90 42.91 28.86
C LYS A 11 -9.19 43.34 28.16
N ASP A 12 -9.97 42.39 27.66
CA ASP A 12 -11.37 42.67 27.40
C ASP A 12 -12.26 41.63 28.09
N GLU A 13 -13.05 42.19 29.00
CA GLU A 13 -14.13 41.55 29.74
C GLU A 13 -15.32 41.26 28.82
N ALA A 14 -15.74 40.02 28.71
CA ALA A 14 -16.99 39.66 28.07
C ALA A 14 -18.08 39.40 29.13
N LYS A 15 -19.07 40.30 29.17
CA LYS A 15 -20.27 40.30 30.00
C LYS A 15 -21.16 39.08 29.74
N VAL A 16 -21.44 38.36 30.80
CA VAL A 16 -22.49 37.32 30.85
C VAL A 16 -23.87 38.02 30.93
N LYS A 17 -24.71 37.88 29.93
CA LYS A 17 -26.15 38.20 30.00
C LYS A 17 -26.95 36.94 30.39
N LYS A 18 -27.49 36.97 31.60
CA LYS A 18 -28.56 36.07 32.07
C LYS A 18 -29.88 36.48 31.40
N ASN A 19 -30.47 35.61 30.62
CA ASN A 19 -31.87 35.72 30.25
C ASN A 19 -32.69 34.71 31.05
N LYS A 20 -33.55 35.25 31.91
CA LYS A 20 -34.69 34.56 32.52
C LYS A 20 -35.78 34.39 31.48
N TYR A 21 -36.27 33.17 31.28
CA TYR A 21 -37.59 32.96 30.67
C TYR A 21 -38.47 32.24 31.66
N SER A 22 -39.65 32.84 31.89
CA SER A 22 -40.75 32.38 32.69
C SER A 22 -41.60 31.38 31.92
N SER A 23 -42.25 30.55 32.71
CA SER A 23 -43.18 29.49 32.40
C SER A 23 -44.41 29.88 31.59
N SER A 24 -44.87 28.92 30.86
CA SER A 24 -46.24 28.48 30.57
C SER A 24 -46.50 28.38 29.07
N ASP A 25 -46.65 27.14 28.61
CA ASP A 25 -47.88 26.71 27.90
C ASP A 25 -47.81 25.19 27.67
N LYS A 26 -48.90 24.56 28.10
CA LYS A 26 -49.13 23.16 27.87
C LYS A 26 -49.62 22.99 26.43
N ASP A 27 -48.76 22.47 25.56
CA ASP A 27 -49.19 21.92 24.29
C ASP A 27 -48.87 20.43 24.21
N GLU A 28 -49.91 19.65 24.04
CA GLU A 28 -49.84 18.23 23.80
C GLU A 28 -49.04 17.95 22.50
N VAL A 29 -47.81 17.58 22.61
CA VAL A 29 -47.02 17.07 21.48
C VAL A 29 -47.41 15.60 21.27
N LYS A 30 -48.29 15.34 20.29
CA LYS A 30 -48.48 14.01 19.72
C LYS A 30 -47.17 13.44 19.23
N VAL A 31 -46.57 12.54 20.02
CA VAL A 31 -45.40 11.76 19.60
C VAL A 31 -45.82 10.84 18.44
N LYS A 32 -45.58 11.30 17.21
CA LYS A 32 -45.56 10.42 16.04
C LYS A 32 -44.46 9.41 16.22
N LYS A 33 -44.82 8.16 16.49
CA LYS A 33 -43.90 7.02 16.42
C LYS A 33 -43.38 6.89 14.98
N ASN A 34 -42.27 7.55 14.66
CA ASN A 34 -41.52 7.23 13.47
C ASN A 34 -40.88 5.86 13.70
N LYS A 35 -41.46 4.85 13.05
CA LYS A 35 -40.83 3.53 12.92
C LYS A 35 -39.45 3.73 12.23
N TYR A 36 -38.37 3.60 13.00
CA TYR A 36 -37.03 3.51 12.48
C TYR A 36 -36.86 2.22 11.67
N SER A 37 -37.14 2.29 10.37
CA SER A 37 -36.82 1.20 9.42
C SER A 37 -35.41 1.31 8.82
N SER A 38 -34.47 1.96 9.54
CA SER A 38 -33.10 2.13 9.07
C SER A 38 -32.12 1.05 9.59
N SER A 39 -32.65 0.00 10.25
CA SER A 39 -31.82 -0.91 11.05
C SER A 39 -31.11 -2.00 10.22
N SER A 40 -31.67 -2.49 9.12
CA SER A 40 -31.10 -3.67 8.43
C SER A 40 -29.91 -3.35 7.54
N LYS A 41 -29.94 -2.23 6.80
CA LYS A 41 -28.83 -1.83 5.92
C LYS A 41 -27.60 -1.38 6.70
N ASN A 42 -27.79 -0.67 7.82
CA ASN A 42 -26.67 -0.27 8.68
C ASN A 42 -26.07 -1.47 9.43
N LYS A 43 -26.90 -2.42 9.87
CA LYS A 43 -26.43 -3.64 10.52
C LYS A 43 -25.61 -4.51 9.55
N ALA A 44 -26.10 -4.72 8.32
CA ALA A 44 -25.36 -5.45 7.30
C ALA A 44 -24.04 -4.79 6.93
N LYS A 45 -23.99 -3.44 6.87
CA LYS A 45 -22.76 -2.70 6.59
C LYS A 45 -21.76 -2.76 7.76
N ILE A 46 -22.24 -2.78 9.00
CA ILE A 46 -21.40 -2.95 10.20
C ILE A 46 -20.90 -4.39 10.29
N GLU A 47 -21.74 -5.37 10.02
CA GLU A 47 -21.36 -6.79 10.00
C GLU A 47 -20.33 -7.08 8.89
N SER A 48 -20.49 -6.51 7.68
CA SER A 48 -19.51 -6.66 6.60
C SER A 48 -18.17 -6.01 6.94
N ALA A 49 -18.18 -4.80 7.52
CA ALA A 49 -16.96 -4.12 7.95
C ALA A 49 -16.26 -4.86 9.12
N HIS A 50 -17.03 -5.46 10.02
CA HIS A 50 -16.50 -6.27 11.11
C HIS A 50 -15.89 -7.57 10.58
N GLN A 51 -16.55 -8.22 9.62
CA GLN A 51 -16.02 -9.41 8.96
C GLN A 51 -14.73 -9.11 8.19
N GLU A 52 -14.67 -8.00 7.46
CA GLU A 52 -13.42 -7.55 6.81
C GLU A 52 -12.27 -7.33 7.79
N CYS A 53 -12.55 -6.74 8.97
CA CYS A 53 -11.54 -6.57 10.01
C CYS A 53 -11.04 -7.91 10.57
N ILE A 54 -11.94 -8.86 10.78
CA ILE A 54 -11.59 -10.20 11.25
C ILE A 54 -10.77 -10.93 10.19
N ASP A 55 -11.20 -10.90 8.93
CA ASP A 55 -10.48 -11.55 7.82
C ASP A 55 -9.06 -11.01 7.65
N ARG A 56 -8.86 -9.70 7.82
CA ARG A 56 -7.53 -9.08 7.77
C ARG A 56 -6.61 -9.56 8.89
N ALA A 57 -7.13 -9.79 10.09
CA ALA A 57 -6.34 -10.25 11.23
C ALA A 57 -5.73 -11.65 11.03
N TYR A 58 -6.30 -12.45 10.14
CA TYR A 58 -5.83 -13.80 9.81
C TYR A 58 -4.96 -13.88 8.55
N ARG A 59 -4.76 -12.76 7.84
CA ARG A 59 -3.94 -12.71 6.63
C ARG A 59 -2.51 -12.33 6.97
N ILE A 60 -1.56 -12.94 6.25
CA ILE A 60 -0.13 -12.64 6.44
C ILE A 60 0.19 -11.31 5.76
N PRO A 61 0.71 -10.31 6.48
CA PRO A 61 1.04 -9.02 5.89
C PRO A 61 2.25 -9.12 4.97
N ILE A 62 2.10 -8.55 3.78
CA ILE A 62 3.16 -8.36 2.80
C ILE A 62 3.25 -6.89 2.40
N PHE A 63 4.42 -6.43 2.03
CA PHE A 63 4.59 -5.09 1.48
C PHE A 63 4.39 -5.13 -0.04
N LEU A 64 3.39 -4.41 -0.54
CA LEU A 64 3.13 -4.19 -1.95
C LEU A 64 3.69 -2.83 -2.35
N SER A 65 4.83 -2.83 -3.05
CA SER A 65 5.46 -1.63 -3.60
C SER A 65 4.91 -1.33 -4.98
N THR A 66 4.33 -0.15 -5.17
CA THR A 66 3.79 0.31 -6.45
C THR A 66 3.83 1.82 -6.53
N THR A 67 3.58 2.38 -7.72
CA THR A 67 3.43 3.83 -7.92
C THR A 67 1.97 4.25 -7.70
N THR A 68 1.79 5.50 -7.28
CA THR A 68 0.45 6.11 -7.13
C THR A 68 -0.04 6.81 -8.41
N HIS A 69 0.82 6.93 -9.43
CA HIS A 69 0.50 7.59 -10.69
C HIS A 69 0.30 6.54 -11.76
N LEU A 70 -0.92 6.07 -11.91
CA LEU A 70 -1.31 4.96 -12.79
C LEU A 70 -2.21 5.47 -13.91
N ASN A 71 -2.07 4.91 -15.10
CA ASN A 71 -3.09 5.00 -16.14
C ASN A 71 -4.17 3.92 -15.91
N ASP A 72 -5.26 3.98 -16.67
CA ASP A 72 -6.41 3.07 -16.47
C ASP A 72 -6.05 1.60 -16.64
N ASN A 73 -5.10 1.25 -17.51
CA ASN A 73 -4.66 -0.14 -17.69
C ASN A 73 -3.81 -0.62 -16.52
N GLN A 74 -2.90 0.23 -16.04
CA GLN A 74 -2.08 -0.02 -14.86
C GLN A 74 -2.94 -0.12 -13.60
N GLN A 75 -4.00 0.70 -13.48
CA GLN A 75 -4.93 0.61 -12.35
C GLN A 75 -5.66 -0.74 -12.36
N ARG A 76 -6.18 -1.17 -13.51
CA ARG A 76 -6.81 -2.50 -13.65
C ARG A 76 -5.86 -3.64 -13.30
N PHE A 77 -4.58 -3.51 -13.69
CA PHE A 77 -3.55 -4.46 -13.33
C PHE A 77 -3.35 -4.51 -11.81
N LEU A 78 -3.23 -3.37 -11.16
CA LEU A 78 -3.05 -3.28 -9.71
C LEU A 78 -4.26 -3.83 -8.95
N ASP A 79 -5.48 -3.49 -9.37
CA ASP A 79 -6.71 -4.00 -8.76
C ASP A 79 -6.79 -5.52 -8.84
N ARG A 80 -6.44 -6.09 -10.01
CA ARG A 80 -6.37 -7.54 -10.18
C ARG A 80 -5.28 -8.18 -9.32
N LEU A 81 -4.10 -7.55 -9.24
CA LEU A 81 -3.00 -8.03 -8.41
C LEU A 81 -3.39 -8.10 -6.93
N ILE A 82 -4.08 -7.06 -6.42
CA ILE A 82 -4.58 -7.04 -5.05
C ILE A 82 -5.54 -8.22 -4.80
N LEU A 83 -6.43 -8.51 -5.73
CA LEU A 83 -7.32 -9.68 -5.63
C LEU A 83 -6.55 -11.01 -5.60
N GLU A 84 -5.49 -11.18 -6.41
CA GLU A 84 -4.65 -12.38 -6.37
C GLU A 84 -3.94 -12.55 -5.02
N ILE A 85 -3.43 -11.43 -4.45
CA ILE A 85 -2.80 -11.42 -3.13
C ILE A 85 -3.82 -11.79 -2.04
N GLU A 86 -5.00 -11.20 -2.06
CA GLU A 86 -6.05 -11.46 -1.09
C GLU A 86 -6.61 -12.88 -1.16
N ASN A 87 -6.78 -13.41 -2.37
CA ASN A 87 -7.19 -14.80 -2.60
C ASN A 87 -6.15 -15.81 -2.08
N ALA A 88 -4.89 -15.40 -2.02
CA ALA A 88 -3.83 -16.18 -1.39
C ALA A 88 -3.76 -16.03 0.14
N LEU A 89 -4.77 -15.41 0.78
CA LEU A 89 -4.80 -15.13 2.22
C LEU A 89 -3.60 -14.29 2.71
N LEU A 90 -3.11 -13.42 1.83
CA LEU A 90 -2.11 -12.41 2.16
C LEU A 90 -2.79 -11.04 2.31
N PHE A 91 -2.16 -10.14 3.06
CA PHE A 91 -2.66 -8.78 3.26
C PHE A 91 -1.68 -7.77 2.64
N PRO A 92 -2.03 -7.12 1.51
CA PRO A 92 -1.16 -6.12 0.88
C PRO A 92 -1.18 -4.81 1.68
N ARG A 93 0.00 -4.38 2.12
CA ARG A 93 0.24 -3.08 2.76
C ARG A 93 0.98 -2.19 1.79
N THR A 94 0.48 -0.97 1.54
CA THR A 94 1.05 -0.01 0.58
C THR A 94 1.14 1.40 1.18
N LEU A 95 2.13 2.18 0.77
CA LEU A 95 2.23 3.61 1.06
C LEU A 95 1.76 4.42 -0.15
N PRO A 96 0.98 5.51 0.06
CA PRO A 96 0.29 5.92 1.29
C PRO A 96 -1.13 5.34 1.42
N LEU A 97 -1.52 4.36 0.58
CA LEU A 97 -2.92 3.94 0.42
C LEU A 97 -3.49 3.20 1.65
N SER A 98 -2.78 2.18 2.13
CA SER A 98 -3.23 1.42 3.30
C SER A 98 -2.67 1.99 4.61
N GLU A 99 -1.55 2.67 4.54
CA GLU A 99 -0.85 3.21 5.70
C GLU A 99 -0.24 4.59 5.39
N SER A 100 -0.31 5.49 6.35
CA SER A 100 0.31 6.82 6.28
C SER A 100 0.82 7.20 7.66
N TYR A 101 2.06 7.59 7.74
CA TYR A 101 2.72 7.97 8.99
C TYR A 101 3.28 9.39 8.88
N PRO A 102 3.40 10.14 10.00
CA PRO A 102 3.92 11.51 9.99
C PRO A 102 5.46 11.57 9.91
N GLU A 103 6.12 10.46 9.70
CA GLU A 103 7.57 10.34 9.69
C GLU A 103 8.16 10.58 8.29
N SER A 104 9.48 10.44 8.16
CA SER A 104 10.11 10.50 6.83
C SER A 104 9.77 9.24 6.02
N ILE A 105 9.60 9.39 4.73
CA ILE A 105 9.19 8.32 3.83
C ILE A 105 10.10 7.08 3.91
N LEU A 106 11.40 7.26 4.10
CA LEU A 106 12.34 6.14 4.27
C LEU A 106 12.14 5.39 5.60
N THR A 107 11.69 6.10 6.64
CA THR A 107 11.34 5.48 7.91
C THR A 107 10.07 4.65 7.78
N ASP A 108 9.09 5.16 7.04
CA ASP A 108 7.84 4.46 6.76
C ASP A 108 8.09 3.19 5.95
N ILE A 109 8.91 3.27 4.90
CA ILE A 109 9.33 2.11 4.10
C ILE A 109 10.02 1.08 5.00
N ARG A 110 10.98 1.49 5.83
CA ARG A 110 11.67 0.60 6.75
C ARG A 110 10.71 -0.09 7.72
N ARG A 111 9.71 0.64 8.23
CA ARG A 111 8.67 0.09 9.12
C ARG A 111 7.85 -0.97 8.40
N LEU A 112 7.40 -0.71 7.17
CA LEU A 112 6.66 -1.69 6.37
C LEU A 112 7.50 -2.93 6.07
N VAL A 113 8.76 -2.75 5.63
CA VAL A 113 9.68 -3.85 5.38
C VAL A 113 9.88 -4.70 6.63
N SER A 114 10.15 -4.08 7.79
CA SER A 114 10.42 -4.81 9.04
C SER A 114 9.20 -5.50 9.65
N SER A 115 8.00 -5.13 9.24
CA SER A 115 6.73 -5.66 9.74
C SER A 115 5.92 -6.45 8.69
N SER A 116 6.58 -6.85 7.62
CA SER A 116 6.03 -7.69 6.55
C SER A 116 6.83 -8.98 6.41
N TYR A 117 6.19 -10.03 5.90
CA TYR A 117 6.81 -11.35 5.74
C TYR A 117 7.19 -11.68 4.30
N GLY A 118 6.97 -10.75 3.39
CA GLY A 118 7.37 -10.78 2.01
C GLY A 118 7.11 -9.44 1.34
N MET A 119 7.66 -9.28 0.15
CA MET A 119 7.44 -8.10 -0.67
C MET A 119 7.12 -8.49 -2.10
N LEU A 120 6.11 -7.83 -2.67
CA LEU A 120 5.83 -7.81 -4.08
C LEU A 120 6.04 -6.39 -4.60
N ALA A 121 6.94 -6.20 -5.55
CA ALA A 121 7.22 -4.91 -6.12
C ALA A 121 6.81 -4.87 -7.59
N VAL A 122 6.10 -3.81 -7.99
CA VAL A 122 5.64 -3.57 -9.35
C VAL A 122 6.26 -2.29 -9.88
N ASN A 123 7.10 -2.42 -10.91
CA ASN A 123 7.73 -1.30 -11.60
C ASN A 123 6.96 -1.00 -12.89
N LEU A 124 6.12 0.03 -12.84
CA LEU A 124 5.27 0.46 -13.96
C LEU A 124 5.88 1.66 -14.67
N ARG A 125 5.59 1.80 -15.96
CA ARG A 125 5.99 2.94 -16.80
C ARG A 125 5.44 4.24 -16.22
N ARG A 126 6.33 5.20 -15.93
CA ARG A 126 5.93 6.52 -15.42
C ARG A 126 6.51 7.66 -16.23
N PHE A 127 7.83 7.66 -16.44
CA PHE A 127 8.53 8.69 -17.21
C PHE A 127 9.30 8.06 -18.36
N LYS A 128 9.17 8.63 -19.56
CA LYS A 128 10.01 8.25 -20.69
C LYS A 128 11.22 9.18 -20.71
N ILE A 129 12.41 8.64 -20.59
CA ILE A 129 13.66 9.38 -20.51
C ILE A 129 14.63 8.95 -21.60
N GLN A 130 15.58 9.83 -21.92
CA GLN A 130 16.67 9.57 -22.85
C GLN A 130 17.94 10.22 -22.29
N THR A 131 19.07 9.54 -22.39
CA THR A 131 20.36 10.12 -22.05
C THR A 131 20.74 11.15 -23.09
N VAL A 132 20.90 12.41 -22.67
CA VAL A 132 21.30 13.52 -23.54
C VAL A 132 22.75 13.93 -23.35
N ASP A 133 23.36 13.56 -22.21
CA ASP A 133 24.75 13.85 -21.88
C ASP A 133 25.29 12.84 -20.85
N VAL A 134 26.60 12.68 -20.82
CA VAL A 134 27.33 11.88 -19.83
C VAL A 134 28.54 12.66 -19.34
N ASN A 135 28.85 12.53 -18.05
CA ASN A 135 29.95 13.26 -17.42
C ASN A 135 31.33 12.87 -17.99
N THR A 136 31.49 11.62 -18.40
CA THR A 136 32.76 11.11 -18.94
C THR A 136 32.53 10.13 -20.08
N GLY A 137 33.40 10.18 -21.08
CA GLY A 137 33.36 9.29 -22.24
C GLY A 137 32.38 9.72 -23.34
N PRO A 138 32.30 8.96 -24.41
CA PRO A 138 31.36 9.22 -25.49
C PRO A 138 29.92 8.97 -25.03
N LEU A 139 28.98 9.77 -25.52
CA LEU A 139 27.56 9.55 -25.30
C LEU A 139 27.16 8.16 -25.83
N PRO A 140 26.65 7.26 -25.00
CA PRO A 140 26.21 5.95 -25.48
C PRO A 140 24.99 6.11 -26.37
N PRO A 141 24.82 5.27 -27.39
CA PRO A 141 23.59 5.25 -28.14
C PRO A 141 22.44 4.93 -27.18
N SER A 142 21.54 5.89 -26.99
CA SER A 142 20.42 5.74 -26.08
C SER A 142 19.10 5.83 -26.85
N THR A 143 18.36 4.74 -26.84
CA THR A 143 16.94 4.79 -27.17
C THR A 143 16.15 5.25 -25.96
N PRO A 144 15.08 6.05 -26.12
CA PRO A 144 14.22 6.39 -24.98
C PRO A 144 13.67 5.14 -24.31
N PHE A 145 13.72 5.10 -22.98
CA PHE A 145 13.19 4.01 -22.17
C PHE A 145 12.31 4.53 -21.04
N TRP A 146 11.50 3.66 -20.49
CA TRP A 146 10.63 4.04 -19.38
C TRP A 146 11.30 3.81 -18.04
N VAL A 147 11.05 4.71 -17.10
CA VAL A 147 11.40 4.54 -15.69
C VAL A 147 10.16 4.62 -14.83
N GLY A 148 10.15 3.86 -13.77
CA GLY A 148 9.12 3.92 -12.75
C GLY A 148 9.36 5.00 -11.71
N SER A 149 8.92 4.77 -10.49
CA SER A 149 9.23 5.60 -9.34
C SER A 149 10.65 5.35 -8.85
N VAL A 150 11.30 6.35 -8.26
CA VAL A 150 12.58 6.16 -7.53
C VAL A 150 12.43 5.12 -6.42
N TYR A 151 11.28 5.07 -5.78
CA TYR A 151 10.98 4.10 -4.72
C TYR A 151 10.90 2.66 -5.22
N SER A 152 10.65 2.44 -6.52
CA SER A 152 10.72 1.10 -7.11
C SER A 152 12.12 0.48 -7.08
N GLN A 153 13.16 1.28 -6.84
CA GLN A 153 14.52 0.81 -6.59
C GLN A 153 14.80 0.68 -5.08
N VAL A 154 14.37 1.66 -4.29
CA VAL A 154 14.68 1.76 -2.86
C VAL A 154 13.97 0.67 -2.05
N GLU A 155 12.66 0.55 -2.24
CA GLU A 155 11.82 -0.35 -1.46
C GLU A 155 12.22 -1.83 -1.61
N PRO A 156 12.35 -2.39 -2.82
CA PRO A 156 12.75 -3.78 -2.96
C PRO A 156 14.23 -4.01 -2.58
N SER A 157 15.11 -3.00 -2.70
CA SER A 157 16.49 -3.10 -2.22
C SER A 157 16.54 -3.21 -0.70
N MET A 158 15.71 -2.44 0.01
CA MET A 158 15.60 -2.54 1.46
C MET A 158 15.02 -3.91 1.87
N ALA A 159 13.98 -4.40 1.20
CA ALA A 159 13.41 -5.70 1.47
C ALA A 159 14.42 -6.85 1.22
N PHE A 160 15.22 -6.74 0.15
CA PHE A 160 16.31 -7.67 -0.10
C PHE A 160 17.33 -7.68 1.04
N GLN A 161 17.76 -6.51 1.51
CA GLN A 161 18.69 -6.38 2.62
C GLN A 161 18.15 -6.99 3.93
N PHE A 162 16.83 -6.94 4.13
CA PHE A 162 16.16 -7.59 5.25
C PHE A 162 15.93 -9.10 5.07
N GLY A 163 16.24 -9.66 3.90
CA GLY A 163 16.06 -11.07 3.61
C GLY A 163 14.59 -11.48 3.39
N LEU A 164 13.72 -10.54 3.02
CA LEU A 164 12.33 -10.87 2.70
C LEU A 164 12.23 -11.63 1.36
N PRO A 165 11.32 -12.62 1.26
CA PRO A 165 10.94 -13.17 -0.04
C PRO A 165 10.45 -12.07 -0.98
N LEU A 166 11.07 -11.96 -2.16
CA LEU A 166 10.75 -10.94 -3.15
C LEU A 166 10.09 -11.55 -4.39
N LEU A 167 9.03 -10.92 -4.86
CA LEU A 167 8.47 -11.11 -6.19
C LEU A 167 8.51 -9.77 -6.93
N LEU A 168 9.24 -9.71 -8.04
CA LEU A 168 9.43 -8.52 -8.84
C LEU A 168 8.64 -8.64 -10.14
N VAL A 169 7.75 -7.68 -10.39
CA VAL A 169 6.98 -7.55 -11.64
C VAL A 169 7.31 -6.21 -12.26
N ARG A 170 7.66 -6.20 -13.53
CA ARG A 170 7.85 -4.97 -14.27
C ARG A 170 6.97 -4.91 -15.51
N GLU A 171 6.53 -3.72 -15.84
CA GLU A 171 5.96 -3.46 -17.15
C GLU A 171 7.06 -3.45 -18.20
N GLU A 172 6.80 -3.96 -19.40
CA GLU A 172 7.78 -3.99 -20.49
C GLU A 172 8.35 -2.59 -20.78
N ASP A 173 9.54 -2.53 -21.38
CA ASP A 173 10.31 -1.31 -21.68
C ASP A 173 10.65 -0.43 -20.47
N THR A 174 10.31 -0.82 -19.24
CA THR A 174 10.90 -0.17 -18.06
C THR A 174 12.38 -0.53 -17.95
N ASP A 175 13.18 0.38 -17.39
CA ASP A 175 14.62 0.16 -17.24
C ASP A 175 14.92 -1.15 -16.50
N ALA A 176 15.57 -2.04 -17.21
CA ALA A 176 16.01 -3.35 -16.72
C ALA A 176 17.54 -3.44 -16.59
N ASN A 177 18.27 -2.34 -16.82
CA ASN A 177 19.71 -2.36 -16.84
C ASN A 177 20.34 -1.83 -15.55
N ASN A 178 19.54 -1.24 -14.66
CA ASN A 178 20.03 -0.58 -13.47
C ASN A 178 19.36 -1.09 -12.19
N GLY A 179 20.16 -1.12 -11.12
CA GLY A 179 19.69 -1.45 -9.78
C GLY A 179 19.11 -2.85 -9.64
N ILE A 180 18.09 -2.97 -8.83
CA ILE A 180 17.47 -4.27 -8.52
C ILE A 180 16.79 -4.92 -9.74
N TRP A 181 16.44 -4.13 -10.74
CA TRP A 181 15.77 -4.58 -11.97
C TRP A 181 16.73 -5.15 -13.02
N ALA A 182 18.04 -5.05 -12.80
CA ALA A 182 19.05 -5.57 -13.71
C ALA A 182 19.25 -7.11 -13.67
N GLY A 183 18.44 -7.83 -12.91
CA GLY A 183 18.43 -9.30 -12.87
C GLY A 183 19.64 -9.96 -12.18
N GLY A 184 20.56 -9.16 -11.61
CA GLY A 184 21.76 -9.67 -10.94
C GLY A 184 21.59 -10.06 -9.47
N ILE A 185 20.39 -9.94 -8.92
CA ILE A 185 20.15 -10.12 -7.50
C ILE A 185 19.59 -11.51 -7.24
N ALA A 186 20.46 -12.45 -7.01
CA ALA A 186 20.25 -13.77 -6.47
C ALA A 186 19.23 -14.71 -7.21
N PRO A 187 19.51 -16.00 -7.26
CA PRO A 187 18.67 -17.01 -7.92
C PRO A 187 17.29 -17.23 -7.28
N LEU A 188 16.99 -16.52 -6.19
CA LEU A 188 15.71 -16.62 -5.46
C LEU A 188 14.72 -15.52 -5.78
N ASN A 189 15.10 -14.47 -6.52
CA ASN A 189 14.19 -13.40 -6.87
C ASN A 189 13.44 -13.75 -8.14
N LEU A 190 12.14 -13.92 -8.00
CA LEU A 190 11.23 -14.14 -9.11
C LEU A 190 10.97 -12.81 -9.81
N PHE A 191 11.24 -12.78 -11.10
CA PHE A 191 11.13 -11.60 -11.95
C PHE A 191 10.22 -11.89 -13.14
N ILE A 192 9.16 -11.10 -13.32
CA ILE A 192 8.18 -11.33 -14.38
C ILE A 192 7.95 -10.02 -15.14
N VAL A 193 7.75 -10.13 -16.45
CA VAL A 193 7.45 -9.01 -17.34
C VAL A 193 5.99 -9.03 -17.76
N TRP A 194 5.30 -7.91 -17.54
CA TRP A 194 3.97 -7.69 -18.11
C TRP A 194 4.08 -6.93 -19.43
N HIS A 195 3.63 -7.52 -20.51
CA HIS A 195 3.64 -6.94 -21.84
C HIS A 195 2.36 -6.10 -22.06
N SER A 196 2.29 -4.92 -21.44
CA SER A 196 1.07 -4.10 -21.36
C SER A 196 0.50 -3.61 -22.70
N GLU A 197 1.29 -3.61 -23.77
CA GLU A 197 0.86 -3.22 -25.12
C GLU A 197 0.25 -4.38 -25.93
N THR A 198 0.64 -5.62 -25.62
CA THR A 198 0.25 -6.80 -26.40
C THR A 198 -0.52 -7.84 -25.59
N GLN A 199 -0.55 -7.70 -24.28
CA GLN A 199 -1.15 -8.64 -23.35
C GLN A 199 -2.17 -7.94 -22.44
N THR A 200 -3.38 -8.43 -22.41
CA THR A 200 -4.39 -7.94 -21.46
C THR A 200 -4.02 -8.33 -20.03
N VAL A 201 -4.62 -7.64 -19.06
CA VAL A 201 -4.43 -7.93 -17.63
C VAL A 201 -4.82 -9.39 -17.32
N ASP A 202 -5.98 -9.84 -17.81
CA ASP A 202 -6.44 -11.21 -17.56
C ASP A 202 -5.54 -12.26 -18.20
N GLU A 203 -5.01 -12.01 -19.39
CA GLU A 203 -4.04 -12.91 -20.03
C GLU A 203 -2.78 -13.04 -19.17
N PHE A 204 -2.22 -11.92 -18.67
CA PHE A 204 -1.05 -11.94 -17.81
C PHE A 204 -1.28 -12.82 -16.57
N PHE A 205 -2.34 -12.58 -15.82
CA PHE A 205 -2.63 -13.34 -14.59
C PHE A 205 -3.03 -14.79 -14.84
N ASN A 206 -3.34 -15.16 -16.09
CA ASN A 206 -3.59 -16.54 -16.49
C ASN A 206 -2.36 -17.27 -17.02
N THR A 207 -1.22 -16.60 -17.20
CA THR A 207 0.02 -17.26 -17.66
C THR A 207 0.51 -18.30 -16.64
N PRO A 208 1.08 -19.42 -17.12
CA PRO A 208 1.73 -20.40 -16.24
C PRO A 208 2.90 -19.78 -15.47
N GLU A 209 3.63 -18.83 -16.08
CA GLU A 209 4.74 -18.13 -15.47
C GLU A 209 4.31 -17.36 -14.23
N TRP A 210 3.28 -16.49 -14.35
CA TRP A 210 2.72 -15.78 -13.21
C TRP A 210 2.25 -16.75 -12.12
N LYS A 211 1.43 -17.73 -12.48
CA LYS A 211 0.85 -18.67 -11.51
C LYS A 211 1.91 -19.43 -10.73
N SER A 212 2.94 -19.90 -11.42
CA SER A 212 4.04 -20.63 -10.80
C SER A 212 4.88 -19.73 -9.90
N ALA A 213 5.26 -18.54 -10.38
CA ALA A 213 6.06 -17.59 -9.62
C ALA A 213 5.32 -17.09 -8.38
N PHE A 214 4.05 -16.73 -8.52
CA PHE A 214 3.23 -16.25 -7.42
C PHE A 214 2.98 -17.35 -6.36
N ALA A 215 2.71 -18.58 -6.79
CA ALA A 215 2.54 -19.71 -5.88
C ALA A 215 3.83 -20.00 -5.10
N ASN A 216 4.98 -20.00 -5.77
CA ASN A 216 6.28 -20.21 -5.13
C ASN A 216 6.61 -19.11 -4.14
N TRP A 217 6.48 -17.82 -4.55
CA TRP A 217 6.70 -16.68 -3.67
C TRP A 217 5.76 -16.70 -2.45
N SER A 218 4.48 -16.95 -2.64
CA SER A 218 3.52 -16.99 -1.54
C SER A 218 3.79 -18.13 -0.56
N ALA A 219 4.35 -19.26 -1.02
CA ALA A 219 4.84 -20.33 -0.16
C ALA A 219 6.05 -19.88 0.69
N GLN A 220 6.98 -19.14 0.08
CA GLN A 220 8.13 -18.56 0.80
C GLN A 220 7.67 -17.55 1.86
N VAL A 221 6.69 -16.70 1.56
CA VAL A 221 6.09 -15.76 2.52
C VAL A 221 5.50 -16.48 3.72
N ARG A 222 4.73 -17.56 3.49
CA ARG A 222 4.15 -18.39 4.57
C ARG A 222 5.24 -19.05 5.41
N ASN A 223 6.30 -19.54 4.78
CA ASN A 223 7.43 -20.13 5.49
C ASN A 223 8.14 -19.06 6.35
N ALA A 224 8.39 -17.87 5.82
CA ALA A 224 8.99 -16.76 6.57
C ALA A 224 8.12 -16.37 7.78
N PHE A 225 6.80 -16.26 7.59
CA PHE A 225 5.86 -16.01 8.67
C PHE A 225 5.93 -17.10 9.74
N TYR A 226 5.89 -18.38 9.36
CA TYR A 226 5.97 -19.50 10.27
C TYR A 226 7.27 -19.52 11.08
N ILE A 227 8.41 -19.31 10.42
CA ILE A 227 9.72 -19.30 11.09
C ILE A 227 9.80 -18.15 12.11
N GLN A 228 9.34 -16.95 11.75
CA GLN A 228 9.47 -15.75 12.57
C GLN A 228 8.49 -15.74 13.74
N THR A 229 7.26 -16.19 13.54
CA THR A 229 6.22 -16.16 14.56
C THR A 229 6.20 -17.41 15.42
N LYS A 230 6.72 -18.53 14.92
CA LYS A 230 6.66 -19.85 15.58
C LYS A 230 5.30 -20.08 16.23
N PRO A 231 4.20 -20.00 15.49
CA PRO A 231 2.88 -20.14 16.06
C PRO A 231 2.77 -21.49 16.76
N LYS A 232 2.57 -21.46 18.07
CA LYS A 232 2.41 -22.67 18.88
C LYS A 232 0.99 -23.19 18.69
N PHE A 233 0.74 -23.91 17.60
CA PHE A 233 -0.48 -24.69 17.46
C PHE A 233 -0.35 -25.90 18.39
N LYS A 234 -0.97 -25.83 19.54
CA LYS A 234 -1.19 -27.01 20.36
C LYS A 234 -2.41 -27.74 19.80
N TYR A 235 -2.18 -28.70 18.93
CA TYR A 235 -3.17 -29.75 18.71
C TYR A 235 -3.07 -30.66 19.93
N SER A 236 -3.98 -30.52 20.88
CA SER A 236 -4.23 -31.59 21.85
C SER A 236 -4.99 -32.68 21.08
N CYS A 237 -4.28 -33.72 20.65
CA CYS A 237 -4.94 -34.98 20.33
C CYS A 237 -5.43 -35.56 21.68
N GLU A 238 -6.72 -35.31 22.00
CA GLU A 238 -7.46 -36.12 22.96
C GLU A 238 -8.02 -37.35 22.26
#